data_6cf00f367cda7fbc91ba5b5b1b6b7374
#
_entry.id   6cf00f367cda7fbc91ba5b5b1b6b7374
#
_cell.length_a   1.000
_cell.length_b   1.000
_cell.length_c   1.000
_cell.angle_alpha   90.00
_cell.angle_beta   90.00
_cell.angle_gamma   90.00
#
_symmetry.space_group_name_H-M   'P 1'
#
loop_
_entity.id
_entity.type
_entity.pdbx_description
1 polymer ?
#
loop_
_entity_poly.entity_id
_entity_poly.type
_entity_poly.pdbx_seq_one_letter_code
_entity_poly.pdbx_strand_id
1 'polypeptide(L)'
;MSNAALGLPNGITACLFDLDGVLTRTATVHAAAWKQMFDEFLRAHAQQTGTEFRAFDAHADYDRYVDGKPRLDGTRDFLASRNIELPEGSDDDPPGAATIHGLSNRKNDLVIQKIREDGVEVYDDSVDYVRRVR
;
A
#
# COMPACT_ATOMS: atom_id res chain seq x y z
N MET A 1 18.40 6.14 28.48
CA MET A 1 19.51 6.49 27.57
C MET A 1 19.40 7.98 27.20
N SER A 2 20.51 8.70 27.12
CA SER A 2 20.48 10.11 26.71
C SER A 2 20.18 10.24 25.21
N ASN A 3 19.57 11.35 24.80
CA ASN A 3 19.29 11.63 23.39
C ASN A 3 20.54 11.54 22.50
N ALA A 4 21.69 11.99 23.02
CA ALA A 4 22.96 11.93 22.29
C ALA A 4 23.39 10.48 21.96
N ALA A 5 23.15 9.52 22.86
CA ALA A 5 23.45 8.10 22.63
C ALA A 5 22.53 7.47 21.56
N LEU A 6 21.40 8.10 21.28
CA LEU A 6 20.42 7.68 20.27
C LEU A 6 20.58 8.46 18.95
N GLY A 7 21.54 9.36 18.85
CA GLY A 7 21.72 10.25 17.68
C GLY A 7 20.63 11.32 17.56
N LEU A 8 19.92 11.63 18.64
CA LEU A 8 18.82 12.58 18.63
C LEU A 8 19.26 13.97 19.14
N PRO A 9 18.75 15.07 18.59
CA PRO A 9 18.94 16.40 19.12
C PRO A 9 18.40 16.53 20.55
N ASN A 10 18.97 17.47 21.30
CA ASN A 10 18.47 17.79 22.64
C ASN A 10 17.02 18.29 22.55
N GLY A 11 16.21 17.93 23.54
CA GLY A 11 14.82 18.38 23.64
C GLY A 11 13.80 17.50 22.91
N ILE A 12 14.23 16.43 22.22
CA ILE A 12 13.30 15.44 21.66
C ILE A 12 12.73 14.61 22.80
N THR A 13 11.39 14.58 22.88
CA THR A 13 10.65 13.88 23.94
C THR A 13 9.80 12.72 23.40
N ALA A 14 9.63 12.62 22.08
CA ALA A 14 8.88 11.55 21.42
C ALA A 14 9.45 11.24 20.05
N CYS A 15 9.32 9.99 19.64
CA CYS A 15 9.66 9.52 18.30
C CYS A 15 8.45 8.84 17.67
N LEU A 16 8.18 9.15 16.39
CA LEU A 16 7.16 8.48 15.60
C LEU A 16 7.84 7.58 14.57
N PHE A 17 7.34 6.36 14.43
CA PHE A 17 7.88 5.39 13.49
C PHE A 17 6.78 4.96 12.52
N ASP A 18 7.10 4.96 11.22
CA ASP A 18 6.26 4.28 10.25
C ASP A 18 6.44 2.77 10.39
N LEU A 19 5.49 2.00 9.91
CA LEU A 19 5.51 0.54 9.98
C LEU A 19 6.09 -0.06 8.71
N ASP A 20 5.41 0.20 7.57
CA ASP A 20 5.71 -0.42 6.28
C ASP A 20 7.03 0.11 5.71
N GLY A 21 7.99 -0.79 5.50
CA GLY A 21 9.31 -0.43 4.98
C GLY A 21 10.24 0.22 6.00
N VAL A 22 9.82 0.42 7.24
CA VAL A 22 10.61 0.98 8.34
C VAL A 22 10.83 -0.06 9.44
N LEU A 23 9.76 -0.56 10.05
CA LEU A 23 9.84 -1.61 11.08
C LEU A 23 9.64 -3.00 10.49
N THR A 24 8.82 -3.12 9.44
CA THR A 24 8.49 -4.37 8.77
C THR A 24 8.80 -4.29 7.27
N ARG A 25 9.11 -5.43 6.66
CA ARG A 25 9.32 -5.58 5.21
C ARG A 25 8.00 -5.76 4.48
N THR A 26 6.99 -4.96 4.81
CA THR A 26 5.64 -5.07 4.24
C THR A 26 5.38 -4.16 3.06
N ALA A 27 6.26 -3.21 2.75
CA ALA A 27 6.13 -2.35 1.57
C ALA A 27 6.06 -3.17 0.26
N THR A 28 6.87 -4.23 0.14
CA THR A 28 6.83 -5.13 -1.01
C THR A 28 5.53 -5.92 -1.09
N VAL A 29 4.96 -6.30 0.05
CA VAL A 29 3.66 -6.98 0.13
C VAL A 29 2.55 -6.05 -0.35
N HIS A 30 2.55 -4.80 0.10
CA HIS A 30 1.59 -3.80 -0.35
C HIS A 30 1.72 -3.51 -1.84
N ALA A 31 2.93 -3.34 -2.35
CA ALA A 31 3.18 -3.12 -3.78
C ALA A 31 2.68 -4.29 -4.64
N ALA A 32 2.93 -5.53 -4.21
CA ALA A 32 2.46 -6.73 -4.90
C ALA A 32 0.93 -6.84 -4.89
N ALA A 33 0.28 -6.48 -3.78
CA ALA A 33 -1.17 -6.49 -3.67
C ALA A 33 -1.83 -5.43 -4.56
N TRP A 34 -1.28 -4.20 -4.60
CA TRP A 34 -1.73 -3.15 -5.51
C TRP A 34 -1.60 -3.59 -6.97
N LYS A 35 -0.43 -4.13 -7.32
CA LYS A 35 -0.19 -4.62 -8.69
C LYS A 35 -1.18 -5.70 -9.10
N GLN A 36 -1.37 -6.70 -8.27
CA GLN A 36 -2.30 -7.79 -8.59
C GLN A 36 -3.72 -7.28 -8.77
N MET A 37 -4.21 -6.47 -7.84
CA MET A 37 -5.57 -5.92 -7.92
C MET A 37 -5.77 -5.05 -9.14
N PHE A 38 -4.86 -4.10 -9.40
CA PHE A 38 -4.99 -3.22 -10.55
C PHE A 38 -4.84 -3.97 -11.88
N ASP A 39 -3.90 -4.91 -11.97
CA ASP A 39 -3.73 -5.70 -13.21
C ASP A 39 -4.96 -6.55 -13.51
N GLU A 40 -5.58 -7.16 -12.51
CA GLU A 40 -6.84 -7.90 -12.68
C GLU A 40 -7.94 -6.98 -13.24
N PHE A 41 -8.11 -5.81 -12.64
CA PHE A 41 -9.11 -4.83 -13.08
C PHE A 41 -8.79 -4.28 -14.48
N LEU A 42 -7.55 -3.87 -14.71
CA LEU A 42 -7.14 -3.25 -15.98
C LEU A 42 -7.25 -4.22 -17.17
N ARG A 43 -6.98 -5.52 -16.97
CA ARG A 43 -7.20 -6.53 -18.02
C ARG A 43 -8.66 -6.63 -18.40
N ALA A 44 -9.55 -6.73 -17.43
CA ALA A 44 -10.99 -6.80 -17.68
C ALA A 44 -11.48 -5.50 -18.33
N HIS A 45 -11.04 -4.36 -17.86
CA HIS A 45 -11.39 -3.06 -18.42
C HIS A 45 -10.95 -2.91 -19.89
N ALA A 46 -9.71 -3.30 -20.19
CA ALA A 46 -9.18 -3.28 -21.56
C ALA A 46 -9.98 -4.17 -22.50
N GLN A 47 -10.40 -5.35 -22.07
CA GLN A 47 -11.26 -6.24 -22.85
C GLN A 47 -12.63 -5.62 -23.13
N GLN A 48 -13.23 -4.99 -22.12
CA GLN A 48 -14.55 -4.36 -22.24
C GLN A 48 -14.54 -3.13 -23.14
N THR A 49 -13.46 -2.35 -23.11
CA THR A 49 -13.35 -1.09 -23.87
C THR A 49 -12.63 -1.26 -25.20
N GLY A 50 -12.07 -2.43 -25.50
CA GLY A 50 -11.28 -2.67 -26.70
C GLY A 50 -9.97 -1.88 -26.74
N THR A 51 -9.43 -1.52 -25.60
CA THR A 51 -8.18 -0.78 -25.46
C THR A 51 -7.02 -1.70 -25.10
N GLU A 52 -5.77 -1.19 -25.26
CA GLU A 52 -4.58 -1.93 -24.87
C GLU A 52 -4.45 -2.03 -23.34
N PHE A 53 -4.09 -3.22 -22.87
CA PHE A 53 -3.76 -3.43 -21.46
C PHE A 53 -2.38 -2.83 -21.15
N ARG A 54 -2.34 -1.96 -20.14
CA ARG A 54 -1.11 -1.42 -19.59
C ARG A 54 -1.06 -1.74 -18.09
N ALA A 55 -0.10 -2.57 -17.68
CA ALA A 55 0.03 -3.02 -16.30
C ALA A 55 0.34 -1.87 -15.34
N PHE A 56 -0.02 -2.07 -14.07
CA PHE A 56 0.45 -1.25 -12.96
C PHE A 56 1.93 -1.50 -12.72
N ASP A 57 2.72 -0.43 -12.66
CA ASP A 57 4.14 -0.52 -12.34
C ASP A 57 4.35 -0.52 -10.81
N ALA A 58 4.89 -1.64 -10.29
CA ALA A 58 5.06 -1.82 -8.85
C ALA A 58 6.09 -0.88 -8.20
N HIS A 59 6.83 -0.12 -8.98
CA HIS A 59 7.77 0.90 -8.51
C HIS A 59 7.26 2.29 -8.84
N ALA A 60 7.17 2.64 -10.12
CA ALA A 60 6.83 4.00 -10.55
C ALA A 60 5.40 4.39 -10.17
N ASP A 61 4.41 3.54 -10.45
CA ASP A 61 3.01 3.83 -10.12
C ASP A 61 2.77 3.73 -8.61
N TYR A 62 3.44 2.78 -7.95
CA TYR A 62 3.37 2.64 -6.50
C TYR A 62 3.83 3.93 -5.80
N ASP A 63 5.02 4.39 -6.11
CA ASP A 63 5.59 5.58 -5.47
C ASP A 63 4.77 6.84 -5.77
N ARG A 64 4.26 6.94 -6.98
CA ARG A 64 3.58 8.16 -7.43
C ARG A 64 2.14 8.26 -6.93
N TYR A 65 1.40 7.16 -6.87
CA TYR A 65 -0.05 7.20 -6.68
C TYR A 65 -0.57 6.59 -5.38
N VAL A 66 0.12 5.61 -4.81
CA VAL A 66 -0.45 4.84 -3.69
C VAL A 66 0.40 4.81 -2.43
N ASP A 67 1.71 4.98 -2.52
CA ASP A 67 2.60 4.94 -1.37
C ASP A 67 2.27 6.06 -0.37
N GLY A 68 2.14 5.69 0.90
CA GLY A 68 1.89 6.64 1.98
C GLY A 68 0.50 7.28 1.98
N LYS A 69 -0.42 6.84 1.11
CA LYS A 69 -1.77 7.39 1.02
C LYS A 69 -2.81 6.48 1.67
N PRO A 70 -3.92 7.05 2.17
CA PRO A 70 -5.11 6.26 2.49
C PRO A 70 -5.52 5.40 1.29
N ARG A 71 -5.93 4.16 1.55
CA ARG A 71 -6.20 3.17 0.50
C ARG A 71 -7.18 3.65 -0.57
N LEU A 72 -8.27 4.28 -0.17
CA LEU A 72 -9.27 4.79 -1.12
C LEU A 72 -8.70 5.90 -2.00
N ASP A 73 -7.90 6.78 -1.44
CA ASP A 73 -7.26 7.87 -2.19
C ASP A 73 -6.26 7.32 -3.21
N GLY A 74 -5.47 6.32 -2.84
CA GLY A 74 -4.56 5.66 -3.75
C GLY A 74 -5.28 5.01 -4.94
N THR A 75 -6.41 4.36 -4.69
CA THR A 75 -7.24 3.77 -5.74
C THR A 75 -7.76 4.85 -6.69
N ARG A 76 -8.31 5.94 -6.16
CA ARG A 76 -8.81 7.07 -6.97
C ARG A 76 -7.71 7.69 -7.82
N ASP A 77 -6.58 8.01 -7.20
CA ASP A 77 -5.49 8.71 -7.86
C ASP A 77 -4.89 7.91 -9.01
N PHE A 78 -4.68 6.61 -8.79
CA PHE A 78 -4.18 5.76 -9.86
C PHE A 78 -5.16 5.63 -11.02
N LEU A 79 -6.44 5.38 -10.75
CA LEU A 79 -7.46 5.28 -11.80
C LEU A 79 -7.59 6.58 -12.57
N ALA A 80 -7.57 7.73 -11.89
CA ALA A 80 -7.58 9.04 -12.54
C ALA A 80 -6.39 9.22 -13.49
N SER A 81 -5.21 8.71 -13.12
CA SER A 81 -4.02 8.75 -13.99
C SER A 81 -4.20 7.97 -15.30
N ARG A 82 -5.11 7.01 -15.31
CA ARG A 82 -5.48 6.19 -16.49
C ARG A 82 -6.77 6.66 -17.16
N ASN A 83 -7.32 7.81 -16.77
CA ASN A 83 -8.60 8.36 -17.25
C ASN A 83 -9.77 7.39 -17.04
N ILE A 84 -9.76 6.66 -15.95
CA ILE A 84 -10.80 5.71 -15.56
C ILE A 84 -11.58 6.31 -14.38
N GLU A 85 -12.89 6.48 -14.55
CA GLU A 85 -13.80 6.88 -13.50
C GLU A 85 -14.67 5.70 -13.07
N LEU A 86 -14.71 5.43 -11.76
CA LEU A 86 -15.59 4.43 -11.16
C LEU A 86 -16.48 5.07 -10.10
N PRO A 87 -17.68 4.51 -9.87
CA PRO A 87 -18.48 4.90 -8.70
C PRO A 87 -17.69 4.69 -7.42
N GLU A 88 -17.94 5.53 -6.41
CA GLU A 88 -17.33 5.35 -5.09
C GLU A 88 -17.69 3.99 -4.47
N GLY A 89 -18.96 3.60 -4.56
CA GLY A 89 -19.45 2.41 -3.88
C GLY A 89 -19.57 2.60 -2.37
N SER A 90 -19.54 1.51 -1.64
CA SER A 90 -19.63 1.50 -0.19
C SER A 90 -18.65 0.50 0.43
N ASP A 91 -18.40 0.64 1.74
CA ASP A 91 -17.51 -0.26 2.50
C ASP A 91 -17.89 -1.74 2.38
N ASP A 92 -19.17 -2.03 2.10
CA ASP A 92 -19.70 -3.39 1.98
C ASP A 92 -19.57 -3.96 0.56
N ASP A 93 -19.04 -3.25 -0.39
CA ASP A 93 -18.90 -3.74 -1.76
C ASP A 93 -18.05 -5.02 -1.80
N PRO A 94 -18.47 -6.02 -2.58
CA PRO A 94 -17.68 -7.24 -2.73
C PRO A 94 -16.27 -6.93 -3.23
N PRO A 95 -15.24 -7.60 -2.70
CA PRO A 95 -13.88 -7.44 -3.17
C PRO A 95 -13.78 -7.68 -4.69
N GLY A 96 -13.24 -6.69 -5.41
CA GLY A 96 -13.13 -6.75 -6.87
C GLY A 96 -14.32 -6.18 -7.63
N ALA A 97 -15.38 -5.73 -6.95
CA ALA A 97 -16.43 -4.96 -7.61
C ALA A 97 -15.85 -3.71 -8.27
N ALA A 98 -16.42 -3.29 -9.41
CA ALA A 98 -15.94 -2.13 -10.18
C ALA A 98 -16.34 -0.80 -9.54
N THR A 99 -15.93 -0.59 -8.31
CA THR A 99 -16.07 0.63 -7.52
C THR A 99 -14.77 0.94 -6.81
N ILE A 100 -14.60 2.16 -6.33
CA ILE A 100 -13.41 2.54 -5.54
C ILE A 100 -13.30 1.66 -4.30
N HIS A 101 -14.39 1.48 -3.57
CA HIS A 101 -14.43 0.60 -2.39
C HIS A 101 -14.20 -0.87 -2.75
N GLY A 102 -14.83 -1.37 -3.80
CA GLY A 102 -14.67 -2.78 -4.22
C GLY A 102 -13.23 -3.13 -4.57
N LEU A 103 -12.56 -2.30 -5.35
CA LEU A 103 -11.14 -2.51 -5.68
C LEU A 103 -10.25 -2.37 -4.45
N SER A 104 -10.52 -1.40 -3.60
CA SER A 104 -9.77 -1.19 -2.36
C SER A 104 -9.94 -2.36 -1.38
N ASN A 105 -11.13 -2.93 -1.29
CA ASN A 105 -11.39 -4.13 -0.50
C ASN A 105 -10.65 -5.35 -1.06
N ARG A 106 -10.59 -5.51 -2.38
CA ARG A 106 -9.81 -6.56 -3.03
C ARG A 106 -8.32 -6.44 -2.68
N LYS A 107 -7.76 -5.24 -2.76
CA LYS A 107 -6.37 -4.98 -2.38
C LYS A 107 -6.12 -5.37 -0.92
N ASN A 108 -7.02 -5.01 -0.03
CA ASN A 108 -6.89 -5.33 1.39
C ASN A 108 -6.88 -6.85 1.63
N ASP A 109 -7.77 -7.59 0.99
CA ASP A 109 -7.82 -9.04 1.09
C ASP A 109 -6.53 -9.69 0.57
N LEU A 110 -5.96 -9.17 -0.50
CA LEU A 110 -4.69 -9.65 -1.05
C LEU A 110 -3.52 -9.42 -0.08
N VAL A 111 -3.48 -8.27 0.61
CA VAL A 111 -2.45 -8.02 1.64
C VAL A 111 -2.58 -9.05 2.77
N ILE A 112 -3.78 -9.25 3.28
CA ILE A 112 -4.03 -10.21 4.36
C ILE A 112 -3.65 -11.63 3.94
N GLN A 113 -4.04 -12.04 2.73
CA GLN A 113 -3.70 -13.34 2.18
C GLN A 113 -2.17 -13.52 2.08
N LYS A 114 -1.46 -12.55 1.51
CA LYS A 114 0.00 -12.61 1.35
C LYS A 114 0.71 -12.69 2.70
N ILE A 115 0.27 -11.93 3.69
CA ILE A 115 0.83 -11.96 5.04
C ILE A 115 0.59 -13.32 5.70
N ARG A 116 -0.59 -13.92 5.53
CA ARG A 116 -0.89 -15.25 6.08
C ARG A 116 -0.05 -16.36 5.44
N GLU A 117 0.21 -16.26 4.13
CA GLU A 117 0.98 -17.26 3.39
C GLU A 117 2.49 -17.16 3.66
N ASP A 118 3.02 -15.94 3.66
CA ASP A 118 4.47 -15.68 3.67
C ASP A 118 4.99 -15.19 5.03
N GLY A 119 4.10 -14.80 5.96
CA GLY A 119 4.47 -14.17 7.23
C GLY A 119 4.92 -12.73 7.04
N VAL A 120 5.43 -12.16 8.12
CA VAL A 120 5.95 -10.79 8.16
C VAL A 120 7.41 -10.81 8.60
N GLU A 121 8.29 -10.26 7.78
CA GLU A 121 9.69 -10.01 8.17
C GLU A 121 9.83 -8.63 8.82
N VAL A 122 10.72 -8.52 9.78
CA VAL A 122 11.04 -7.26 10.46
C VAL A 122 12.45 -6.80 10.13
N TYR A 123 12.67 -5.49 10.20
CA TYR A 123 14.02 -4.94 10.19
C TYR A 123 14.54 -4.93 11.62
N ASP A 124 15.40 -5.87 11.97
CA ASP A 124 15.88 -6.06 13.33
C ASP A 124 16.55 -4.82 13.90
N ASP A 125 17.36 -4.14 13.11
CA ASP A 125 18.03 -2.90 13.53
C ASP A 125 17.03 -1.79 13.88
N SER A 126 15.96 -1.67 13.10
CA SER A 126 14.90 -0.69 13.36
C SER A 126 14.11 -1.02 14.62
N VAL A 127 13.79 -2.30 14.82
CA VAL A 127 13.10 -2.78 16.03
C VAL A 127 13.98 -2.55 17.26
N ASP A 128 15.27 -2.83 17.18
CA ASP A 128 16.21 -2.60 18.27
C ASP A 128 16.35 -1.11 18.59
N TYR A 129 16.33 -0.23 17.57
CA TYR A 129 16.33 1.20 17.81
C TYR A 129 15.06 1.65 18.56
N VAL A 130 13.88 1.17 18.15
CA VAL A 130 12.62 1.45 18.87
C VAL A 130 12.69 1.02 20.34
N ARG A 131 13.23 -0.17 20.61
CA ARG A 131 13.40 -0.66 21.99
C ARG A 131 14.33 0.23 22.82
N ARG A 132 15.33 0.83 22.18
CA ARG A 132 16.30 1.73 22.84
C ARG A 132 15.73 3.11 23.13
N VAL A 133 14.78 3.61 22.35
CA VAL A 133 14.14 4.93 22.56
C VAL A 133 12.92 4.88 23.49
N ARG A 134 12.44 3.69 23.87
CA ARG A 134 11.29 3.48 24.78
C ARG A 134 11.58 3.99 26.19
#